data_c85f2e3509d67bec9dee20c09c0bbbfb
#
_entry.id   c85f2e3509d67bec9dee20c09c0bbbfb
#
_cell.length_a   1.000
_cell.length_b   1.000
_cell.length_c   1.000
_cell.angle_alpha   90.00
_cell.angle_beta   90.00
_cell.angle_gamma   90.00
#
_symmetry.space_group_name_H-M   'P 1'
#
loop_
_entity.id
_entity.type
_entity.pdbx_description
1 polymer ?
#
loop_
_entity_poly.entity_id
_entity_poly.type
_entity_poly.pdbx_seq_one_letter_code
_entity_poly.pdbx_strand_id
1 'polypeptide(L)'
;MILSLRMNIKMIFTSIIICLLSINTFSQKTRLDVVLSSVNTNFNYGNSNGVLKSYKKKVSGVQFGASFQGGLTPWFSIVPELYFTVKGGTLKANNPITINESTIRLYEGEIPLLARFHFGKFYINSGPYLAYTFTGRIKIEGSPAIPEKSTKISFDDSRDAFKRWEMGAQAGAGYVFHHKESRIAVDLRYSYGLTNISQDLDRYNRGLNLSVRISKSEK
;
A
#
# COMPACT_ATOMS: atom_id res chain seq x y z
N MET A 1 0.50 -40.46 20.57
CA MET A 1 1.73 -40.31 19.78
C MET A 1 1.46 -39.15 18.80
N ILE A 2 1.81 -37.93 19.20
CA ILE A 2 1.57 -36.70 18.44
C ILE A 2 2.82 -36.45 17.61
N LEU A 3 2.74 -36.66 16.28
CA LEU A 3 3.81 -36.33 15.35
C LEU A 3 3.92 -34.80 15.29
N SER A 4 4.96 -34.24 15.93
CA SER A 4 5.34 -32.85 15.82
C SER A 4 5.90 -32.62 14.40
N LEU A 5 5.09 -32.06 13.50
CA LEU A 5 5.55 -31.61 12.19
C LEU A 5 6.35 -30.30 12.38
N ARG A 6 7.62 -30.41 12.72
CA ARG A 6 8.57 -29.29 12.57
C ARG A 6 8.86 -29.09 11.08
N MET A 7 8.01 -28.35 10.42
CA MET A 7 8.23 -27.96 9.03
C MET A 7 9.44 -27.02 8.95
N ASN A 8 10.51 -27.49 8.32
CA ASN A 8 11.78 -26.75 8.21
C ASN A 8 11.56 -25.54 7.31
N ILE A 9 11.82 -24.34 7.80
CA ILE A 9 11.66 -23.06 7.06
C ILE A 9 12.39 -23.11 5.71
N LYS A 10 13.50 -23.84 5.61
CA LYS A 10 14.24 -24.08 4.37
C LYS A 10 13.41 -24.89 3.35
N MET A 11 12.64 -25.89 3.79
CA MET A 11 11.76 -26.66 2.92
C MET A 11 10.59 -25.83 2.38
N ILE A 12 10.04 -24.94 3.20
CA ILE A 12 8.99 -24.00 2.77
C ILE A 12 9.54 -23.04 1.71
N PHE A 13 10.72 -22.47 1.94
CA PHE A 13 11.39 -21.60 0.97
C PHE A 13 11.72 -22.33 -0.34
N THR A 14 12.23 -23.55 -0.26
CA THR A 14 12.55 -24.38 -1.43
C THR A 14 11.28 -24.74 -2.21
N SER A 15 10.18 -25.10 -1.53
CA SER A 15 8.90 -25.39 -2.17
C SER A 15 8.30 -24.17 -2.86
N ILE A 16 8.41 -22.98 -2.25
CA ILE A 16 7.96 -21.72 -2.84
C ILE A 16 8.80 -21.39 -4.09
N ILE A 17 10.12 -21.57 -4.05
CA ILE A 17 11.00 -21.36 -5.20
C ILE A 17 10.68 -22.35 -6.33
N ILE A 18 10.45 -23.62 -6.03
CA ILE A 18 10.07 -24.65 -7.02
C ILE A 18 8.70 -24.33 -7.63
N CYS A 19 7.71 -23.91 -6.84
CA CYS A 19 6.42 -23.42 -7.34
C CYS A 19 6.59 -22.20 -8.27
N LEU A 20 7.44 -21.24 -7.91
CA LEU A 20 7.71 -20.05 -8.73
C LEU A 20 8.42 -20.42 -10.06
N LEU A 21 9.29 -21.44 -10.06
CA LEU A 21 9.97 -21.93 -11.26
C LEU A 21 9.04 -22.76 -12.17
N SER A 22 7.99 -23.38 -11.63
CA SER A 22 7.03 -24.19 -12.38
C SER A 22 6.03 -23.36 -13.20
N ILE A 23 5.95 -22.06 -13.00
CA ILE A 23 5.01 -21.16 -13.70
C ILE A 23 5.40 -20.92 -15.17
N ASN A 24 6.59 -21.35 -15.60
CA ASN A 24 7.09 -21.11 -16.96
C ASN A 24 6.42 -21.95 -18.08
N THR A 25 5.45 -22.80 -17.77
CA THR A 25 4.81 -23.69 -18.75
C THR A 25 3.47 -23.19 -19.31
N PHE A 26 2.95 -22.07 -18.80
CA PHE A 26 1.75 -21.47 -19.37
C PHE A 26 2.14 -20.28 -20.25
N SER A 27 2.13 -20.49 -21.56
CA SER A 27 2.33 -19.48 -22.61
C SER A 27 1.25 -18.40 -22.61
N GLN A 28 1.08 -17.71 -21.46
CA GLN A 28 0.16 -16.60 -21.37
C GLN A 28 0.92 -15.30 -21.13
N LYS A 29 0.42 -14.25 -21.78
CA LYS A 29 1.05 -12.93 -21.86
C LYS A 29 1.53 -12.42 -20.50
N THR A 30 2.84 -12.40 -20.31
CA THR A 30 3.48 -11.72 -19.18
C THR A 30 3.74 -10.27 -19.55
N ARG A 31 3.53 -9.35 -18.63
CA ARG A 31 3.74 -7.92 -18.88
C ARG A 31 4.32 -7.23 -17.67
N LEU A 32 5.25 -6.33 -17.94
CA LEU A 32 5.81 -5.39 -16.97
C LEU A 32 5.28 -3.98 -17.26
N ASP A 33 4.62 -3.39 -16.29
CA ASP A 33 4.18 -2.00 -16.32
C ASP A 33 5.06 -1.15 -15.38
N VAL A 34 5.47 0.04 -15.81
CA VAL A 34 5.94 1.10 -14.93
C VAL A 34 4.73 1.86 -14.42
N VAL A 35 4.70 2.18 -13.13
CA VAL A 35 3.53 2.75 -12.46
C VAL A 35 3.90 4.02 -11.73
N LEU A 36 3.10 5.07 -11.93
CA LEU A 36 3.13 6.30 -11.17
C LEU A 36 1.72 6.60 -10.64
N SER A 37 1.63 6.94 -9.36
CA SER A 37 0.34 7.18 -8.70
C SER A 37 0.35 8.44 -7.85
N SER A 38 -0.78 9.13 -7.83
CA SER A 38 -1.15 10.07 -6.78
C SER A 38 -1.89 9.32 -5.68
N VAL A 39 -1.46 9.50 -4.45
CA VAL A 39 -1.97 8.79 -3.28
C VAL A 39 -2.58 9.78 -2.31
N ASN A 40 -3.85 9.60 -1.93
CA ASN A 40 -4.53 10.41 -0.94
C ASN A 40 -4.90 9.54 0.26
N THR A 41 -4.24 9.75 1.39
CA THR A 41 -4.35 8.89 2.57
C THR A 41 -4.77 9.64 3.82
N ASN A 42 -5.34 8.92 4.76
CA ASN A 42 -5.54 9.33 6.13
C ASN A 42 -5.46 8.10 7.05
N PHE A 43 -5.59 8.33 8.36
CA PHE A 43 -5.67 7.26 9.34
C PHE A 43 -7.12 7.01 9.79
N ASN A 44 -7.43 5.75 10.06
CA ASN A 44 -8.54 5.35 10.92
C ASN A 44 -7.98 5.10 12.32
N TYR A 45 -8.63 5.62 13.34
CA TYR A 45 -8.17 5.60 14.73
C TYR A 45 -8.89 4.55 15.58
N GLY A 46 -9.30 3.43 14.99
CA GLY A 46 -9.95 2.33 15.71
C GLY A 46 -11.16 2.82 16.53
N ASN A 47 -11.17 2.48 17.81
CA ASN A 47 -12.24 2.89 18.74
C ASN A 47 -12.37 4.40 18.90
N SER A 48 -11.27 5.15 18.78
CA SER A 48 -11.25 6.62 18.85
C SER A 48 -11.68 7.31 17.56
N ASN A 49 -11.95 6.54 16.50
CA ASN A 49 -12.27 7.09 15.19
C ASN A 49 -13.58 7.89 15.18
N GLY A 50 -14.56 7.53 16.02
CA GLY A 50 -15.82 8.27 16.16
C GLY A 50 -15.60 9.72 16.57
N VAL A 51 -14.78 9.94 17.59
CA VAL A 51 -14.45 11.26 18.14
C VAL A 51 -13.51 12.05 17.23
N LEU A 52 -12.57 11.38 16.55
CA LEU A 52 -11.54 12.01 15.71
C LEU A 52 -11.97 12.24 14.26
N LYS A 53 -13.10 11.68 13.83
CA LYS A 53 -13.53 11.68 12.41
C LYS A 53 -13.59 13.09 11.80
N SER A 54 -14.09 14.09 12.54
CA SER A 54 -14.23 15.49 12.09
C SER A 54 -12.89 16.23 12.00
N TYR A 55 -11.87 15.73 12.68
CA TYR A 55 -10.54 16.34 12.72
C TYR A 55 -9.56 15.73 11.72
N LYS A 56 -9.94 14.66 11.03
CA LYS A 56 -9.06 14.02 10.05
C LYS A 56 -8.98 14.82 8.76
N LYS A 57 -7.76 14.96 8.24
CA LYS A 57 -7.48 15.57 6.94
C LYS A 57 -6.60 14.61 6.14
N LYS A 58 -6.88 14.50 4.84
CA LYS A 58 -6.08 13.66 3.95
C LYS A 58 -4.72 14.29 3.70
N VAL A 59 -3.72 13.44 3.56
CA VAL A 59 -2.38 13.81 3.09
C VAL A 59 -2.22 13.29 1.68
N SER A 60 -1.82 14.17 0.76
CA SER A 60 -1.43 13.79 -0.59
C SER A 60 0.02 13.31 -0.59
N GLY A 61 0.26 12.21 -1.26
CA GLY A 61 1.55 11.60 -1.48
C GLY A 61 1.70 11.08 -2.89
N VAL A 62 2.80 10.40 -3.13
CA VAL A 62 3.14 9.78 -4.41
C VAL A 62 3.51 8.33 -4.20
N GLN A 63 3.25 7.51 -5.22
CA GLN A 63 3.69 6.13 -5.28
C GLN A 63 4.27 5.88 -6.67
N PHE A 64 5.43 5.22 -6.75
CA PHE A 64 6.04 4.83 -8.00
C PHE A 64 6.66 3.44 -7.88
N GLY A 65 6.71 2.73 -8.99
CA GLY A 65 7.28 1.39 -9.01
C GLY A 65 6.91 0.59 -10.24
N ALA A 66 6.86 -0.71 -10.08
CA ALA A 66 6.63 -1.66 -11.15
C ALA A 66 5.51 -2.65 -10.78
N SER A 67 4.81 -3.11 -11.81
CA SER A 67 3.77 -4.11 -11.72
C SER A 67 4.04 -5.19 -12.75
N PHE A 68 4.15 -6.42 -12.30
CA PHE A 68 4.28 -7.57 -13.18
C PHE A 68 2.93 -8.28 -13.29
N GLN A 69 2.45 -8.51 -14.51
CA GLN A 69 1.22 -9.26 -14.74
C GLN A 69 1.55 -10.63 -15.32
N GLY A 70 1.19 -11.68 -14.61
CA GLY A 70 1.19 -13.05 -15.10
C GLY A 70 -0.23 -13.49 -15.46
N GLY A 71 -0.54 -13.62 -16.76
CA GLY A 71 -1.84 -14.11 -17.21
C GLY A 71 -1.97 -15.61 -16.95
N LEU A 72 -3.00 -16.06 -16.27
CA LEU A 72 -3.33 -17.46 -16.05
C LEU A 72 -4.43 -17.93 -17.00
N THR A 73 -5.36 -17.05 -17.32
CA THR A 73 -6.39 -17.24 -18.35
C THR A 73 -6.60 -15.94 -19.12
N PRO A 74 -7.33 -15.92 -20.25
CA PRO A 74 -7.62 -14.69 -20.97
C PRO A 74 -8.35 -13.63 -20.12
N TRP A 75 -9.05 -14.05 -19.08
CA TRP A 75 -9.85 -13.18 -18.21
C TRP A 75 -9.28 -13.04 -16.79
N PHE A 76 -8.20 -13.76 -16.44
CA PHE A 76 -7.64 -13.75 -15.09
C PHE A 76 -6.10 -13.69 -15.07
N SER A 77 -5.55 -12.83 -14.21
CA SER A 77 -4.11 -12.66 -14.00
C SER A 77 -3.78 -12.51 -12.52
N ILE A 78 -2.59 -12.95 -12.15
CA ILE A 78 -1.96 -12.59 -10.87
C ILE A 78 -0.98 -11.45 -11.13
N VAL A 79 -1.02 -10.45 -10.25
CA VAL A 79 -0.28 -9.20 -10.45
C VAL A 79 0.48 -8.85 -9.16
N PRO A 80 1.70 -9.39 -8.98
CA PRO A 80 2.63 -8.88 -7.98
C PRO A 80 3.13 -7.48 -8.39
N GLU A 81 3.23 -6.61 -7.41
CA GLU A 81 3.66 -5.23 -7.60
C GLU A 81 4.72 -4.85 -6.56
N LEU A 82 5.57 -3.89 -6.88
CA LEU A 82 6.55 -3.34 -5.96
C LEU A 82 6.56 -1.82 -6.08
N TYR A 83 6.36 -1.13 -4.96
CA TYR A 83 6.24 0.31 -4.92
C TYR A 83 7.09 0.93 -3.82
N PHE A 84 7.60 2.13 -4.10
CA PHE A 84 7.91 3.11 -3.07
C PHE A 84 6.72 4.05 -2.93
N THR A 85 6.26 4.25 -1.68
CA THR A 85 5.03 4.99 -1.39
C THR A 85 5.29 6.03 -0.31
N VAL A 86 4.80 7.24 -0.52
CA VAL A 86 4.71 8.29 0.50
C VAL A 86 3.24 8.43 0.88
N LYS A 87 2.90 8.17 2.15
CA LYS A 87 1.53 8.25 2.65
C LYS A 87 1.48 8.85 4.06
N GLY A 88 0.28 9.05 4.60
CA GLY A 88 0.15 9.60 5.95
C GLY A 88 -1.24 10.12 6.28
N GLY A 89 -1.32 10.99 7.28
CA GLY A 89 -2.56 11.61 7.70
C GLY A 89 -2.31 12.81 8.58
N THR A 90 -3.28 13.73 8.61
CA THR A 90 -3.26 14.91 9.45
C THR A 90 -4.43 14.88 10.43
N LEU A 91 -4.17 15.28 11.67
CA LEU A 91 -5.18 15.68 12.63
C LEU A 91 -5.15 17.20 12.77
N LYS A 92 -6.29 17.85 12.54
CA LYS A 92 -6.47 19.31 12.70
C LYS A 92 -6.22 19.71 14.14
N ALA A 93 -5.89 20.99 14.34
CA ALA A 93 -5.77 21.59 15.67
C ALA A 93 -7.07 21.44 16.51
N ASN A 94 -6.92 21.61 17.82
CA ASN A 94 -8.01 21.58 18.81
C ASN A 94 -8.83 20.28 18.77
N ASN A 95 -8.15 19.14 18.54
CA ASN A 95 -8.76 17.83 18.65
C ASN A 95 -8.52 17.23 20.06
N PRO A 96 -9.23 16.15 20.44
CA PRO A 96 -9.13 15.56 21.78
C PRO A 96 -7.73 15.06 22.19
N ILE A 97 -6.77 14.95 21.25
CA ILE A 97 -5.43 14.41 21.51
C ILE A 97 -4.38 15.52 21.51
N THR A 98 -4.52 16.54 20.67
CA THR A 98 -3.52 17.60 20.49
C THR A 98 -4.17 18.95 20.23
N ILE A 99 -3.57 20.00 20.80
CA ILE A 99 -3.99 21.38 20.58
C ILE A 99 -3.58 21.86 19.19
N ASN A 100 -2.38 21.46 18.72
CA ASN A 100 -1.85 21.88 17.43
C ASN A 100 -2.15 20.86 16.33
N GLU A 101 -2.23 21.34 15.09
CA GLU A 101 -2.34 20.45 13.92
C GLU A 101 -1.08 19.56 13.84
N SER A 102 -1.29 18.26 13.65
CA SER A 102 -0.21 17.29 13.52
C SER A 102 -0.33 16.50 12.24
N THR A 103 0.74 16.48 11.46
CA THR A 103 0.82 15.72 10.19
C THR A 103 1.89 14.64 10.31
N ILE A 104 1.50 13.40 10.02
CA ILE A 104 2.41 12.27 9.95
C ILE A 104 2.62 11.94 8.48
N ARG A 105 3.89 11.77 8.06
CA ARG A 105 4.28 11.25 6.74
C ARG A 105 5.15 10.03 6.91
N LEU A 106 4.82 8.97 6.18
CA LEU A 106 5.51 7.68 6.16
C LEU A 106 6.09 7.44 4.78
N TYR A 107 7.29 6.87 4.73
CA TYR A 107 8.02 6.49 3.52
C TYR A 107 8.20 4.97 3.55
N GLU A 108 7.60 4.28 2.60
CA GLU A 108 7.41 2.83 2.68
C GLU A 108 7.75 2.13 1.37
N GLY A 109 8.22 0.89 1.49
CA GLY A 109 8.17 -0.10 0.43
C GLY A 109 6.88 -0.89 0.54
N GLU A 110 6.13 -1.06 -0.54
CA GLU A 110 4.85 -1.75 -0.55
C GLU A 110 4.83 -2.84 -1.63
N ILE A 111 4.36 -4.02 -1.28
CA ILE A 111 4.30 -5.20 -2.15
C ILE A 111 2.85 -5.72 -2.16
N PRO A 112 2.01 -5.24 -3.09
CA PRO A 112 0.71 -5.83 -3.36
C PRO A 112 0.84 -7.13 -4.14
N LEU A 113 -0.06 -8.09 -3.85
CA LEU A 113 -0.27 -9.28 -4.67
C LEU A 113 -1.75 -9.35 -5.05
N LEU A 114 -2.06 -9.02 -6.30
CA LEU A 114 -3.44 -8.82 -6.73
C LEU A 114 -3.91 -9.93 -7.66
N ALA A 115 -5.14 -10.38 -7.45
CA ALA A 115 -5.95 -11.05 -8.43
C ALA A 115 -6.60 -9.99 -9.34
N ARG A 116 -6.45 -10.12 -10.65
CA ARG A 116 -7.02 -9.21 -11.64
C ARG A 116 -7.92 -9.94 -12.61
N PHE A 117 -9.16 -9.46 -12.75
CA PHE A 117 -10.14 -9.95 -13.70
C PHE A 117 -10.32 -8.96 -14.84
N HIS A 118 -10.23 -9.44 -16.08
CA HIS A 118 -10.29 -8.65 -17.30
C HIS A 118 -11.64 -8.76 -17.98
N PHE A 119 -12.20 -7.60 -18.39
CA PHE A 119 -13.45 -7.45 -19.11
C PHE A 119 -13.23 -6.54 -20.31
N GLY A 120 -12.58 -7.08 -21.34
CA GLY A 120 -12.13 -6.27 -22.49
C GLY A 120 -11.09 -5.23 -22.10
N LYS A 121 -11.43 -3.95 -22.19
CA LYS A 121 -10.55 -2.84 -21.80
C LYS A 121 -10.64 -2.50 -20.30
N PHE A 122 -11.68 -2.96 -19.61
CA PHE A 122 -11.81 -2.80 -18.17
C PHE A 122 -11.17 -3.96 -17.42
N TYR A 123 -10.76 -3.70 -16.19
CA TYR A 123 -10.38 -4.72 -15.24
C TYR A 123 -10.73 -4.30 -13.82
N ILE A 124 -10.96 -5.28 -12.97
CA ILE A 124 -11.01 -5.12 -11.52
C ILE A 124 -9.84 -5.88 -10.91
N ASN A 125 -9.33 -5.38 -9.80
CA ASN A 125 -8.26 -6.03 -9.07
C ASN A 125 -8.54 -5.98 -7.57
N SER A 126 -8.10 -7.01 -6.86
CA SER A 126 -8.16 -7.06 -5.40
C SER A 126 -7.11 -8.03 -4.88
N GLY A 127 -6.60 -7.75 -3.69
CA GLY A 127 -5.66 -8.64 -3.02
C GLY A 127 -5.01 -8.03 -1.79
N PRO A 128 -4.20 -8.80 -1.07
CA PRO A 128 -3.44 -8.32 0.07
C PRO A 128 -2.26 -7.45 -0.38
N TYR A 129 -1.75 -6.65 0.56
CA TYR A 129 -0.45 -6.01 0.46
C TYR A 129 0.30 -6.12 1.77
N LEU A 130 1.63 -6.08 1.66
CA LEU A 130 2.56 -5.95 2.75
C LEU A 130 3.34 -4.66 2.53
N ALA A 131 3.52 -3.86 3.59
CA ALA A 131 4.35 -2.67 3.53
C ALA A 131 5.37 -2.63 4.66
N TYR A 132 6.51 -2.03 4.37
CA TYR A 132 7.59 -1.79 5.34
C TYR A 132 7.95 -0.32 5.38
N THR A 133 7.80 0.31 6.54
CA THR A 133 8.14 1.72 6.74
C THR A 133 9.64 1.88 7.01
N PHE A 134 10.35 2.51 6.08
CA PHE A 134 11.77 2.83 6.22
C PHE A 134 11.99 3.96 7.22
N THR A 135 11.19 5.03 7.09
CA THR A 135 11.25 6.23 7.91
C THR A 135 9.94 6.98 7.87
N GLY A 136 9.78 7.96 8.75
CA GLY A 136 8.68 8.89 8.72
C GLY A 136 8.96 10.12 9.56
N ARG A 137 8.06 11.10 9.48
CA ARG A 137 8.13 12.34 10.24
C ARG A 137 6.77 12.72 10.79
N ILE A 138 6.78 13.26 12.01
CA ILE A 138 5.65 13.96 12.61
C ILE A 138 5.98 15.44 12.56
N LYS A 139 5.15 16.22 11.89
CA LYS A 139 5.19 17.67 11.89
C LYS A 139 4.06 18.18 12.79
N ILE A 140 4.39 18.95 13.79
CA ILE A 140 3.43 19.67 14.64
C ILE A 140 3.51 21.13 14.26
N GLU A 141 2.41 21.70 13.78
CA GLU A 141 2.38 23.10 13.39
C GLU A 141 2.53 24.01 14.60
N GLY A 142 3.27 25.09 14.42
CA GLY A 142 3.48 26.11 15.46
C GLY A 142 2.20 26.91 15.73
N SER A 143 2.15 27.53 16.91
CA SER A 143 1.18 28.56 17.30
C SER A 143 1.95 29.80 17.78
N PRO A 144 1.31 30.95 18.03
CA PRO A 144 2.01 32.13 18.53
C PRO A 144 2.85 31.88 19.79
N ALA A 145 2.48 30.88 20.59
CA ALA A 145 3.17 30.51 21.84
C ALA A 145 4.10 29.30 21.72
N ILE A 146 4.03 28.50 20.63
CA ILE A 146 4.76 27.25 20.47
C ILE A 146 5.35 27.20 19.06
N PRO A 147 6.69 27.05 18.90
CA PRO A 147 7.32 26.97 17.59
C PRO A 147 6.93 25.68 16.87
N GLU A 148 6.96 25.71 15.55
CA GLU A 148 6.81 24.52 14.72
C GLU A 148 7.88 23.47 15.10
N LYS A 149 7.45 22.20 15.21
CA LYS A 149 8.34 21.09 15.51
C LYS A 149 8.19 19.99 14.47
N SER A 150 9.31 19.54 13.92
CA SER A 150 9.36 18.36 13.03
C SER A 150 10.30 17.33 13.60
N THR A 151 9.77 16.15 13.92
CA THR A 151 10.53 15.05 14.55
C THR A 151 10.44 13.80 13.70
N LYS A 152 11.54 13.08 13.59
CA LYS A 152 11.56 11.75 12.98
C LYS A 152 10.80 10.77 13.88
N ILE A 153 10.00 9.87 13.29
CA ILE A 153 9.32 8.82 14.05
C ILE A 153 10.33 7.80 14.56
N SER A 154 10.06 7.25 15.74
CA SER A 154 10.80 6.13 16.31
C SER A 154 10.14 4.79 15.94
N PHE A 155 10.95 3.72 15.96
CA PHE A 155 10.53 2.33 15.74
C PHE A 155 11.03 1.40 16.84
N ASP A 156 11.34 1.96 17.99
CA ASP A 156 11.69 1.23 19.20
C ASP A 156 10.42 0.76 19.95
N ASP A 157 10.59 0.30 21.18
CA ASP A 157 9.48 -0.14 22.04
C ASP A 157 8.86 0.99 22.87
N SER A 158 9.18 2.27 22.56
CA SER A 158 8.61 3.42 23.26
C SER A 158 7.11 3.55 22.94
N ARG A 159 6.38 4.17 23.88
CA ARG A 159 4.92 4.29 23.80
C ARG A 159 4.44 5.04 22.55
N ASP A 160 5.20 6.01 22.06
CA ASP A 160 4.90 6.85 20.90
C ASP A 160 5.55 6.35 19.59
N ALA A 161 6.17 5.14 19.64
CA ALA A 161 6.80 4.52 18.49
C ALA A 161 5.81 3.98 17.47
N PHE A 162 6.30 3.81 16.25
CA PHE A 162 5.58 3.21 15.14
C PHE A 162 6.06 1.79 14.87
N LYS A 163 5.18 0.99 14.30
CA LYS A 163 5.52 -0.34 13.79
C LYS A 163 5.96 -0.24 12.34
N ARG A 164 7.02 -0.98 11.98
CA ARG A 164 7.56 -0.94 10.61
C ARG A 164 6.69 -1.69 9.62
N TRP A 165 6.05 -2.77 10.06
CA TRP A 165 5.28 -3.64 9.19
C TRP A 165 3.80 -3.29 9.20
N GLU A 166 3.25 -3.21 8.01
CA GLU A 166 1.82 -3.04 7.78
C GLU A 166 1.33 -4.12 6.82
N MET A 167 0.17 -4.67 7.12
CA MET A 167 -0.58 -5.55 6.23
C MET A 167 -1.96 -4.97 5.98
N GLY A 168 -2.47 -5.19 4.79
CA GLY A 168 -3.78 -4.71 4.41
C GLY A 168 -4.31 -5.39 3.16
N ALA A 169 -5.42 -4.87 2.65
CA ALA A 169 -6.05 -5.27 1.41
C ALA A 169 -6.23 -4.06 0.50
N GLN A 170 -6.18 -4.31 -0.81
CA GLN A 170 -6.47 -3.32 -1.84
C GLN A 170 -7.54 -3.85 -2.77
N ALA A 171 -8.38 -2.94 -3.27
CA ALA A 171 -9.35 -3.25 -4.31
C ALA A 171 -9.54 -2.03 -5.22
N GLY A 172 -9.75 -2.27 -6.49
CA GLY A 172 -9.92 -1.19 -7.45
C GLY A 172 -10.28 -1.67 -8.84
N ALA A 173 -10.36 -0.70 -9.75
CA ALA A 173 -10.68 -0.93 -11.15
C ALA A 173 -9.81 -0.05 -12.04
N GLY A 174 -9.61 -0.49 -13.27
CA GLY A 174 -8.85 0.27 -14.23
C GLY A 174 -9.36 0.10 -15.66
N TYR A 175 -8.90 1.00 -16.50
CA TYR A 175 -9.22 1.02 -17.92
C TYR A 175 -7.94 1.11 -18.75
N VAL A 176 -7.90 0.34 -19.84
CA VAL A 176 -6.74 0.19 -20.72
C VAL A 176 -6.97 0.93 -22.02
N PHE A 177 -6.02 1.80 -22.34
CA PHE A 177 -5.90 2.48 -23.63
C PHE A 177 -4.75 1.86 -24.42
N HIS A 178 -4.97 1.55 -25.68
CA HIS A 178 -3.93 1.13 -26.61
C HIS A 178 -3.59 2.28 -27.54
N HIS A 179 -2.32 2.67 -27.58
CA HIS A 179 -1.84 3.72 -28.47
C HIS A 179 -0.55 3.28 -29.16
N LYS A 180 -0.65 2.98 -30.47
CA LYS A 180 0.48 2.48 -31.29
C LYS A 180 1.17 1.28 -30.59
N GLU A 181 2.42 1.47 -30.18
CA GLU A 181 3.25 0.44 -29.53
C GLU A 181 3.20 0.50 -27.99
N SER A 182 2.38 1.38 -27.43
CA SER A 182 2.26 1.59 -25.99
C SER A 182 0.88 1.19 -25.49
N ARG A 183 0.86 0.56 -24.32
CA ARG A 183 -0.34 0.33 -23.54
C ARG A 183 -0.30 1.23 -22.31
N ILE A 184 -1.32 2.05 -22.17
CA ILE A 184 -1.51 2.93 -21.02
C ILE A 184 -2.75 2.45 -20.27
N ALA A 185 -2.67 2.31 -18.95
CA ALA A 185 -3.85 2.04 -18.15
C ALA A 185 -3.99 3.09 -17.05
N VAL A 186 -5.21 3.48 -16.77
CA VAL A 186 -5.57 4.29 -15.60
C VAL A 186 -6.26 3.38 -14.60
N ASP A 187 -5.84 3.44 -13.35
CA ASP A 187 -6.28 2.54 -12.28
C ASP A 187 -6.66 3.37 -11.05
N LEU A 188 -7.85 3.17 -10.52
CA LEU A 188 -8.31 3.75 -9.28
C LEU A 188 -8.46 2.64 -8.25
N ARG A 189 -7.77 2.78 -7.10
CA ARG A 189 -7.67 1.74 -6.08
C ARG A 189 -7.84 2.32 -4.68
N TYR A 190 -8.56 1.59 -3.85
CA TYR A 190 -8.67 1.86 -2.42
C TYR A 190 -7.81 0.87 -1.63
N SER A 191 -7.03 1.40 -0.68
CA SER A 191 -6.18 0.64 0.25
C SER A 191 -6.76 0.67 1.65
N TYR A 192 -6.87 -0.49 2.27
CA TYR A 192 -7.41 -0.71 3.60
C TYR A 192 -6.38 -1.42 4.48
N GLY A 193 -5.65 -0.68 5.32
CA GLY A 193 -4.71 -1.24 6.31
C GLY A 193 -5.47 -2.01 7.38
N LEU A 194 -5.04 -3.22 7.67
CA LEU A 194 -5.63 -4.14 8.65
C LEU A 194 -4.85 -4.15 9.95
N THR A 195 -3.55 -3.87 9.92
CA THR A 195 -2.70 -3.84 11.10
C THR A 195 -2.57 -2.45 11.67
N ASN A 196 -2.52 -2.35 12.99
CA ASN A 196 -2.19 -1.11 13.70
C ASN A 196 -0.71 -0.80 13.52
N ILE A 197 -0.40 0.42 13.05
CA ILE A 197 0.97 0.89 12.76
C ILE A 197 1.59 1.74 13.86
N SER A 198 0.93 1.89 15.01
CA SER A 198 1.39 2.73 16.12
C SER A 198 1.26 1.97 17.45
N GLN A 199 1.99 2.43 18.47
CA GLN A 199 1.94 1.79 19.80
C GLN A 199 1.06 2.55 20.78
N ASP A 200 0.95 3.87 20.64
CA ASP A 200 0.20 4.75 21.55
C ASP A 200 -1.31 4.76 21.28
N LEU A 201 -1.69 4.81 20.02
CA LEU A 201 -3.05 4.98 19.55
C LEU A 201 -3.28 4.10 18.31
N ASP A 202 -4.41 3.47 18.24
CA ASP A 202 -4.79 2.73 17.04
C ASP A 202 -4.72 3.62 15.79
N ARG A 203 -3.88 3.22 14.82
CA ARG A 203 -3.75 3.88 13.53
C ARG A 203 -3.72 2.85 12.41
N TYR A 204 -4.70 2.92 11.54
CA TYR A 204 -4.83 2.06 10.37
C TYR A 204 -4.84 2.93 9.12
N ASN A 205 -3.96 2.65 8.16
CA ASN A 205 -3.93 3.39 6.90
C ASN A 205 -5.22 3.20 6.08
N ARG A 206 -5.67 4.28 5.46
CA ARG A 206 -6.76 4.31 4.49
C ARG A 206 -6.33 5.20 3.34
N GLY A 207 -6.41 4.71 2.12
CA GLY A 207 -5.91 5.45 0.97
C GLY A 207 -6.72 5.26 -0.30
N LEU A 208 -6.76 6.29 -1.12
CA LEU A 208 -7.24 6.26 -2.49
C LEU A 208 -6.07 6.57 -3.42
N ASN A 209 -5.76 5.66 -4.33
CA ASN A 209 -4.65 5.75 -5.26
C ASN A 209 -5.20 5.89 -6.67
N LEU A 210 -4.78 6.92 -7.38
CA LEU A 210 -5.01 7.09 -8.82
C LEU A 210 -3.68 6.88 -9.54
N SER A 211 -3.60 5.85 -10.36
CA SER A 211 -2.37 5.39 -11.01
C SER A 211 -2.45 5.49 -12.52
N VAL A 212 -1.33 5.83 -13.13
CA VAL A 212 -1.06 5.64 -14.54
C VAL A 212 -0.03 4.52 -14.69
N ARG A 213 -0.32 3.55 -15.54
CA ARG A 213 0.50 2.38 -15.84
C ARG A 213 0.91 2.41 -17.30
N ILE A 214 2.16 2.22 -17.57
CA ILE A 214 2.70 2.26 -18.94
C ILE A 214 3.51 1.00 -19.18
N SER A 215 3.21 0.32 -20.27
CA SER A 215 3.98 -0.82 -20.76
C SER A 215 4.06 -0.81 -22.28
N LYS A 216 4.95 -1.63 -22.83
CA LYS A 216 5.00 -1.87 -24.27
C LYS A 216 3.73 -2.62 -24.69
N SER A 217 3.15 -2.23 -25.81
CA SER A 217 2.05 -2.99 -26.43
C SER A 217 2.63 -4.30 -27.00
N GLU A 218 2.01 -5.40 -26.67
CA GLU A 218 2.32 -6.67 -27.35
C GLU A 218 1.73 -6.59 -28.76
N LYS A 219 2.54 -6.96 -29.75
CA LYS A 219 2.09 -7.14 -31.15
C LYS A 219 1.25 -8.40 -31.26
#